data_4a9de369c3b5f596a8b9777bfaae4292
#
_entry.id   4a9de369c3b5f596a8b9777bfaae4292
#
_cell.length_a   1.000
_cell.length_b   1.000
_cell.length_c   1.000
_cell.angle_alpha   90.00
_cell.angle_beta   90.00
_cell.angle_gamma   90.00
#
_symmetry.space_group_name_H-M   'P 1'
#
loop_
_entity.id
_entity.type
_entity.pdbx_description
1 polymer ?
#
loop_
_entity_poly.entity_id
_entity_poly.type
_entity_poly.pdbx_seq_one_letter_code
_entity_poly.pdbx_strand_id
1 'polypeptide(L)'
;MKQKLSITLWVILPLIAFFPRELKACTGITLKAKDGSCIVARTIEWGGSNLNSQYVVVPREYKQQSYIPGGTTEGMIFTARYGYIGLAVEQEQFVAEGLNEAGLSAGLFYFPQYGKYETYNPKEKASSIADLQLVSWILGSCKTVDEVKESIKKVHVIGIDPRASTAHWRFADTTGRQIVLEIINEKPIFYENKLGVLTNSPSLDWQMTNLNNYVNLIPGMAPSQQLDGVTLTSFGNGSGFLSIPGDITPPSRFVRAAFYQATAPRQETGQQSVIQCFQILNNFDIPIGIEFAPDQTPVDIPSATQWTSATDMMNRMIYYRTMYDSAIRCIDLRKINFARVKYQTEPLDKVNQQPI
;
A
#
# COMPACT_ATOMS: atom_id res chain seq x y z
N MET A 1 -14.84 -2.54 75.05
CA MET A 1 -13.89 -2.13 74.03
C MET A 1 -14.22 -2.85 72.71
N LYS A 2 -14.84 -2.17 71.73
CA LYS A 2 -15.16 -2.73 70.42
C LYS A 2 -14.18 -2.09 69.45
N GLN A 3 -13.22 -2.89 68.88
CA GLN A 3 -12.34 -2.48 67.80
C GLN A 3 -13.14 -2.45 66.49
N LYS A 4 -13.14 -1.25 65.84
CA LYS A 4 -13.66 -1.09 64.52
C LYS A 4 -12.54 -1.43 63.54
N LEU A 5 -12.72 -2.53 62.75
CA LEU A 5 -11.87 -2.91 61.64
C LEU A 5 -12.22 -2.02 60.43
N SER A 6 -11.30 -1.11 60.06
CA SER A 6 -11.45 -0.29 58.86
C SER A 6 -10.88 -1.04 57.68
N ILE A 7 -11.76 -1.48 56.77
CA ILE A 7 -11.37 -2.11 55.51
C ILE A 7 -11.18 -1.00 54.49
N THR A 8 -9.92 -0.68 54.20
CA THR A 8 -9.57 0.24 53.11
C THR A 8 -9.64 -0.50 51.80
N LEU A 9 -10.68 -0.24 51.02
CA LEU A 9 -10.88 -0.82 49.69
C LEU A 9 -9.95 -0.09 48.70
N TRP A 10 -8.87 -0.72 48.26
CA TRP A 10 -8.02 -0.22 47.17
C TRP A 10 -8.76 -0.49 45.85
N VAL A 11 -9.33 0.55 45.28
CA VAL A 11 -9.83 0.51 43.90
C VAL A 11 -8.61 0.55 42.97
N ILE A 12 -8.20 -0.60 42.46
CA ILE A 12 -7.24 -0.71 41.37
C ILE A 12 -7.99 -0.28 40.11
N LEU A 13 -7.83 0.99 39.72
CA LEU A 13 -8.22 1.47 38.40
C LEU A 13 -7.31 0.78 37.40
N PRO A 14 -7.81 0.00 36.42
CA PRO A 14 -6.96 -0.52 35.36
C PRO A 14 -6.44 0.70 34.58
N LEU A 15 -5.14 0.93 34.65
CA LEU A 15 -4.45 1.85 33.76
C LEU A 15 -4.57 1.24 32.36
N ILE A 16 -5.60 1.62 31.60
CA ILE A 16 -5.69 1.32 30.18
C ILE A 16 -4.57 2.15 29.56
N ALA A 17 -3.42 1.53 29.39
CA ALA A 17 -2.37 2.07 28.58
C ALA A 17 -2.92 2.22 27.14
N PHE A 18 -3.35 3.43 26.81
CA PHE A 18 -3.58 3.84 25.43
C PHE A 18 -2.21 3.81 24.75
N PHE A 19 -1.85 2.65 24.17
CA PHE A 19 -0.79 2.65 23.18
C PHE A 19 -1.33 3.46 22.00
N PRO A 20 -0.61 4.51 21.55
CA PRO A 20 -1.01 5.21 20.34
C PRO A 20 -1.13 4.17 19.23
N ARG A 21 -2.33 4.02 18.67
CA ARG A 21 -2.53 3.16 17.49
C ARG A 21 -1.72 3.80 16.37
N GLU A 22 -0.63 3.16 16.00
CA GLU A 22 0.16 3.56 14.85
C GLU A 22 -0.77 3.60 13.64
N LEU A 23 -1.01 4.81 13.13
CA LEU A 23 -1.80 5.00 11.92
C LEU A 23 -0.88 4.72 10.73
N LYS A 24 -1.19 3.65 10.02
CA LYS A 24 -0.52 3.22 8.80
C LYS A 24 -1.56 3.26 7.69
N ALA A 25 -1.34 4.11 6.72
CA ALA A 25 -2.28 4.30 5.63
C ALA A 25 -1.60 4.05 4.28
N CYS A 26 -2.37 3.68 3.28
CA CYS A 26 -1.90 3.51 1.91
C CYS A 26 -3.08 3.75 0.96
N THR A 27 -2.82 4.38 -0.18
CA THR A 27 -3.82 4.53 -1.23
C THR A 27 -3.23 4.12 -2.56
N GLY A 28 -3.80 3.09 -3.19
CA GLY A 28 -3.41 2.60 -4.51
C GLY A 28 -4.47 2.91 -5.56
N ILE A 29 -4.02 3.33 -6.74
CA ILE A 29 -4.84 3.60 -7.92
C ILE A 29 -4.23 2.94 -9.15
N THR A 30 -5.00 2.92 -10.25
CA THR A 30 -4.53 2.40 -11.54
C THR A 30 -5.07 3.22 -12.68
N LEU A 31 -4.20 3.69 -13.57
CA LEU A 31 -4.60 4.35 -14.81
C LEU A 31 -4.14 3.54 -16.03
N LYS A 32 -4.93 3.62 -17.10
CA LYS A 32 -4.64 3.02 -18.40
C LYS A 32 -4.53 4.11 -19.45
N ALA A 33 -3.40 4.16 -20.14
CA ALA A 33 -3.18 5.06 -21.27
C ALA A 33 -3.74 4.49 -22.59
N LYS A 34 -3.81 5.34 -23.64
CA LYS A 34 -4.27 4.94 -24.98
C LYS A 34 -3.25 4.10 -25.72
N ASP A 35 -1.95 4.28 -25.40
CA ASP A 35 -0.85 3.46 -25.94
C ASP A 35 -0.81 2.02 -25.37
N GLY A 36 -1.76 1.67 -24.49
CA GLY A 36 -1.84 0.37 -23.84
C GLY A 36 -1.09 0.28 -22.52
N SER A 37 -0.32 1.30 -22.12
CA SER A 37 0.37 1.33 -20.84
C SER A 37 -0.62 1.25 -19.69
N CYS A 38 -0.27 0.44 -18.68
CA CYS A 38 -1.02 0.34 -17.43
C CYS A 38 -0.09 0.77 -16.29
N ILE A 39 -0.53 1.80 -15.56
CA ILE A 39 0.23 2.43 -14.49
C ILE A 39 -0.45 2.09 -13.17
N VAL A 40 0.24 1.39 -12.29
CA VAL A 40 -0.18 1.24 -10.89
C VAL A 40 0.57 2.28 -10.06
N ALA A 41 -0.13 2.98 -9.19
CA ALA A 41 0.46 4.02 -8.37
C ALA A 41 -0.06 3.95 -6.93
N ARG A 42 0.73 4.46 -5.99
CA ARG A 42 0.33 4.46 -4.58
C ARG A 42 1.02 5.54 -3.76
N THR A 43 0.41 5.88 -2.63
CA THR A 43 1.04 6.55 -1.50
C THR A 43 1.40 5.53 -0.41
N ILE A 44 2.38 5.83 0.43
CA ILE A 44 2.65 5.13 1.68
C ILE A 44 2.70 6.15 2.81
N GLU A 45 1.87 5.94 3.79
CA GLU A 45 1.80 6.77 4.98
C GLU A 45 2.25 5.96 6.20
N TRP A 46 3.05 6.60 7.01
CA TRP A 46 3.60 5.98 8.20
C TRP A 46 3.80 7.01 9.30
N GLY A 47 3.35 6.68 10.51
CA GLY A 47 3.53 7.49 11.71
C GLY A 47 4.45 6.80 12.70
N GLY A 48 5.20 7.60 13.45
CA GLY A 48 6.02 7.15 14.57
C GLY A 48 7.48 6.87 14.24
N SER A 49 7.86 6.68 12.97
CA SER A 49 9.28 6.55 12.56
C SER A 49 9.49 6.94 11.10
N ASN A 50 10.74 7.27 10.77
CA ASN A 50 11.17 7.31 9.38
C ASN A 50 11.28 5.87 8.87
N LEU A 51 10.66 5.59 7.74
CA LEU A 51 10.70 4.27 7.11
C LEU A 51 12.08 3.88 6.57
N ASN A 52 13.10 4.74 6.68
CA ASN A 52 14.44 4.49 6.11
C ASN A 52 14.36 3.98 4.67
N SER A 53 13.51 4.62 3.88
CA SER A 53 13.12 4.11 2.57
C SER A 53 14.28 4.15 1.59
N GLN A 54 14.45 3.05 0.87
CA GLN A 54 15.52 2.86 -0.11
C GLN A 54 15.00 2.06 -1.30
N TYR A 55 15.66 2.18 -2.45
CA TYR A 55 15.43 1.20 -3.50
C TYR A 55 16.53 0.14 -3.49
N VAL A 56 16.13 -1.08 -3.82
CA VAL A 56 17.02 -2.23 -3.94
C VAL A 56 17.04 -2.71 -5.40
N VAL A 57 18.23 -3.02 -5.90
CA VAL A 57 18.43 -3.67 -7.19
C VAL A 57 18.80 -5.12 -6.94
N VAL A 58 17.90 -6.04 -7.28
CA VAL A 58 18.10 -7.46 -7.06
C VAL A 58 18.40 -8.14 -8.40
N PRO A 59 19.61 -8.70 -8.59
CA PRO A 59 19.97 -9.40 -9.82
C PRO A 59 19.27 -10.76 -9.96
N ARG A 60 19.27 -11.31 -11.16
CA ARG A 60 18.94 -12.73 -11.35
C ARG A 60 19.87 -13.62 -10.54
N GLU A 61 19.40 -14.80 -10.16
CA GLU A 61 20.12 -15.81 -9.38
C GLU A 61 20.49 -15.34 -7.94
N TYR A 62 20.00 -14.18 -7.51
CA TYR A 62 20.20 -13.73 -6.13
C TYR A 62 19.41 -14.59 -5.15
N LYS A 63 20.10 -15.20 -4.20
CA LYS A 63 19.52 -16.08 -3.20
C LYS A 63 19.17 -15.32 -1.94
N GLN A 64 17.95 -15.51 -1.47
CA GLN A 64 17.42 -14.92 -0.25
C GLN A 64 16.85 -16.00 0.66
N GLN A 65 16.78 -15.71 1.95
CA GLN A 65 16.13 -16.58 2.92
C GLN A 65 15.13 -15.76 3.75
N SER A 66 13.97 -16.34 3.96
CA SER A 66 12.91 -15.68 4.71
C SER A 66 13.21 -15.63 6.21
N TYR A 67 12.77 -14.56 6.84
CA TYR A 67 12.68 -14.47 8.29
C TYR A 67 11.59 -15.40 8.83
N ILE A 68 11.76 -15.81 10.09
CA ILE A 68 10.72 -16.47 10.89
C ILE A 68 10.46 -15.66 12.16
N PRO A 69 9.38 -15.92 12.92
CA PRO A 69 9.14 -15.27 14.19
C PRO A 69 10.36 -15.33 15.13
N GLY A 70 10.72 -14.19 15.71
CA GLY A 70 11.95 -14.05 16.50
C GLY A 70 13.11 -13.41 15.72
N GLY A 71 12.92 -13.11 14.41
CA GLY A 71 13.85 -12.30 13.61
C GLY A 71 15.06 -13.06 13.06
N THR A 72 15.06 -14.41 13.08
CA THR A 72 16.11 -15.21 12.46
C THR A 72 15.75 -15.54 10.99
N THR A 73 16.78 -15.64 10.13
CA THR A 73 16.64 -15.98 8.71
C THR A 73 16.74 -17.49 8.51
N GLU A 74 15.68 -18.21 8.92
CA GLU A 74 15.62 -19.67 8.85
C GLU A 74 14.42 -20.20 8.06
N GLY A 75 13.61 -19.30 7.48
CA GLY A 75 12.44 -19.65 6.69
C GLY A 75 12.78 -20.14 5.28
N MET A 76 11.83 -20.05 4.39
CA MET A 76 11.96 -20.47 2.99
C MET A 76 13.16 -19.81 2.30
N ILE A 77 13.93 -20.61 1.58
CA ILE A 77 14.99 -20.14 0.69
C ILE A 77 14.40 -19.96 -0.71
N PHE A 78 14.64 -18.81 -1.32
CA PHE A 78 14.21 -18.53 -2.67
C PHE A 78 15.28 -17.82 -3.49
N THR A 79 15.27 -18.04 -4.79
CA THR A 79 16.25 -17.47 -5.72
C THR A 79 15.52 -16.66 -6.76
N ALA A 80 16.00 -15.47 -7.05
CA ALA A 80 15.40 -14.56 -8.01
C ALA A 80 15.61 -15.09 -9.46
N ARG A 81 14.57 -15.62 -10.05
CA ARG A 81 14.52 -15.97 -11.48
C ARG A 81 14.49 -14.71 -12.34
N TYR A 82 13.79 -13.68 -11.88
CA TYR A 82 13.69 -12.37 -12.51
C TYR A 82 14.42 -11.35 -11.65
N GLY A 83 15.25 -10.51 -12.29
CA GLY A 83 15.77 -9.33 -11.61
C GLY A 83 14.66 -8.31 -11.38
N TYR A 84 14.76 -7.55 -10.31
CA TYR A 84 13.76 -6.56 -9.97
C TYR A 84 14.33 -5.34 -9.24
N ILE A 85 13.53 -4.27 -9.24
CA ILE A 85 13.70 -3.11 -8.37
C ILE A 85 12.59 -3.15 -7.33
N GLY A 86 12.96 -2.98 -6.07
CA GLY A 86 12.03 -2.83 -4.96
C GLY A 86 12.23 -1.51 -4.23
N LEU A 87 11.15 -0.85 -3.85
CA LEU A 87 11.15 0.23 -2.86
C LEU A 87 10.96 -0.43 -1.50
N ALA A 88 12.03 -0.49 -0.73
CA ALA A 88 12.11 -1.16 0.56
C ALA A 88 11.93 -0.16 1.70
N VAL A 89 11.41 -0.63 2.83
CA VAL A 89 11.17 0.13 4.03
C VAL A 89 11.81 -0.56 5.24
N GLU A 90 12.35 0.20 6.17
CA GLU A 90 13.05 -0.25 7.38
C GLU A 90 14.30 -1.10 7.08
N GLN A 91 14.17 -2.15 6.30
CA GLN A 91 15.27 -3.04 5.90
C GLN A 91 15.20 -3.32 4.39
N GLU A 92 16.34 -3.55 3.79
CA GLU A 92 16.46 -3.82 2.35
C GLU A 92 15.68 -5.04 1.86
N GLN A 93 15.39 -6.00 2.74
CA GLN A 93 14.60 -7.19 2.43
C GLN A 93 13.09 -6.95 2.43
N PHE A 94 12.63 -5.86 3.04
CA PHE A 94 11.20 -5.55 3.22
C PHE A 94 10.71 -4.63 2.11
N VAL A 95 10.52 -5.20 0.93
CA VAL A 95 10.03 -4.47 -0.25
C VAL A 95 8.53 -4.19 -0.11
N ALA A 96 8.18 -2.90 -0.05
CA ALA A 96 6.78 -2.47 0.04
C ALA A 96 6.12 -2.27 -1.33
N GLU A 97 6.89 -1.97 -2.37
CA GLU A 97 6.42 -1.81 -3.76
C GLU A 97 7.56 -2.15 -4.72
N GLY A 98 7.27 -2.74 -5.88
CA GLY A 98 8.33 -3.03 -6.83
C GLY A 98 7.85 -3.49 -8.21
N LEU A 99 8.84 -3.64 -9.10
CA LEU A 99 8.64 -4.06 -10.48
C LEU A 99 9.78 -4.99 -10.89
N ASN A 100 9.47 -6.10 -11.52
CA ASN A 100 10.49 -6.97 -12.10
C ASN A 100 10.69 -6.72 -13.60
N GLU A 101 11.76 -7.26 -14.14
CA GLU A 101 12.10 -7.14 -15.56
C GLU A 101 11.09 -7.77 -16.51
N ALA A 102 10.26 -8.72 -16.04
CA ALA A 102 9.16 -9.27 -16.79
C ALA A 102 7.92 -8.37 -16.82
N GLY A 103 7.86 -7.35 -15.95
CA GLY A 103 6.78 -6.37 -15.84
C GLY A 103 5.68 -6.71 -14.85
N LEU A 104 5.92 -7.66 -13.95
CA LEU A 104 5.06 -7.85 -12.80
C LEU A 104 5.36 -6.78 -11.75
N SER A 105 4.32 -6.08 -11.30
CA SER A 105 4.35 -5.19 -10.15
C SER A 105 3.71 -5.87 -8.95
N ALA A 106 4.30 -5.65 -7.79
CA ALA A 106 3.80 -6.15 -6.51
C ALA A 106 3.91 -5.07 -5.44
N GLY A 107 2.90 -4.95 -4.60
CA GLY A 107 2.85 -3.95 -3.53
C GLY A 107 2.18 -4.49 -2.27
N LEU A 108 2.72 -4.09 -1.12
CA LEU A 108 2.23 -4.41 0.22
C LEU A 108 1.45 -3.22 0.77
N PHE A 109 0.29 -3.47 1.38
CA PHE A 109 -0.55 -2.47 2.04
C PHE A 109 -0.91 -2.96 3.45
N TYR A 110 -0.99 -2.05 4.40
CA TYR A 110 -1.36 -2.36 5.77
C TYR A 110 -2.82 -2.77 5.88
N PHE A 111 -3.09 -3.90 6.58
CA PHE A 111 -4.42 -4.51 6.66
C PHE A 111 -4.79 -4.91 8.10
N PRO A 112 -4.89 -3.94 9.02
CA PRO A 112 -5.12 -4.21 10.42
C PRO A 112 -6.53 -4.74 10.69
N GLN A 113 -6.66 -5.60 11.73
CA GLN A 113 -7.90 -6.09 12.31
C GLN A 113 -8.67 -7.12 11.46
N TYR A 114 -8.46 -7.17 10.15
CA TYR A 114 -9.18 -8.06 9.23
C TYR A 114 -8.34 -9.25 8.78
N GLY A 115 -7.03 -9.05 8.67
CA GLY A 115 -6.11 -10.13 8.34
C GLY A 115 -5.82 -11.03 9.53
N LYS A 116 -5.61 -12.32 9.23
CA LYS A 116 -5.11 -13.30 10.19
C LYS A 116 -4.28 -14.33 9.45
N TYR A 117 -2.97 -14.32 9.71
CA TYR A 117 -2.04 -15.31 9.17
C TYR A 117 -2.14 -16.65 9.90
N GLU A 118 -1.60 -17.69 9.27
CA GLU A 118 -1.39 -18.97 9.91
C GLU A 118 -0.42 -18.83 11.09
N THR A 119 -0.61 -19.64 12.13
CA THR A 119 0.35 -19.73 13.21
C THR A 119 1.61 -20.43 12.69
N TYR A 120 2.78 -19.83 12.92
CA TYR A 120 4.05 -20.41 12.48
C TYR A 120 4.25 -21.83 13.03
N ASN A 121 4.52 -22.77 12.12
CA ASN A 121 4.88 -24.15 12.44
C ASN A 121 6.36 -24.40 12.09
N PRO A 122 7.25 -24.67 13.08
CA PRO A 122 8.66 -24.91 12.81
C PRO A 122 8.94 -26.11 11.88
N LYS A 123 8.01 -27.07 11.77
CA LYS A 123 8.14 -28.21 10.84
C LYS A 123 7.96 -27.81 9.37
N GLU A 124 7.33 -26.67 9.13
CA GLU A 124 7.03 -26.13 7.79
C GLU A 124 7.90 -24.90 7.45
N LYS A 125 8.97 -24.70 8.22
CA LYS A 125 9.85 -23.53 8.03
C LYS A 125 10.38 -23.38 6.60
N ALA A 126 10.63 -24.50 5.91
CA ALA A 126 11.14 -24.49 4.55
C ALA A 126 10.14 -23.99 3.49
N SER A 127 8.86 -23.92 3.83
CA SER A 127 7.77 -23.35 3.03
C SER A 127 7.14 -22.10 3.64
N SER A 128 7.71 -21.58 4.74
CA SER A 128 7.22 -20.37 5.40
C SER A 128 7.90 -19.12 4.86
N ILE A 129 7.10 -18.15 4.43
CA ILE A 129 7.54 -16.84 3.94
C ILE A 129 7.02 -15.73 4.84
N ALA A 130 7.91 -14.84 5.25
CA ALA A 130 7.54 -13.66 6.02
C ALA A 130 6.64 -12.72 5.21
N ASP A 131 5.62 -12.20 5.82
CA ASP A 131 4.66 -11.26 5.22
C ASP A 131 5.36 -10.05 4.57
N LEU A 132 6.38 -9.48 5.22
CA LEU A 132 7.16 -8.35 4.71
C LEU A 132 8.12 -8.73 3.57
N GLN A 133 8.37 -10.01 3.33
CA GLN A 133 9.22 -10.50 2.22
C GLN A 133 8.42 -11.10 1.06
N LEU A 134 7.09 -11.15 1.17
CA LEU A 134 6.24 -11.74 0.14
C LEU A 134 6.40 -11.01 -1.21
N VAL A 135 6.49 -9.69 -1.20
CA VAL A 135 6.71 -8.88 -2.41
C VAL A 135 8.04 -9.24 -3.07
N SER A 136 9.13 -9.31 -2.30
CA SER A 136 10.47 -9.69 -2.79
C SER A 136 10.47 -11.05 -3.46
N TRP A 137 9.86 -12.04 -2.81
CA TRP A 137 9.75 -13.39 -3.36
C TRP A 137 8.94 -13.43 -4.65
N ILE A 138 7.78 -12.80 -4.70
CA ILE A 138 6.90 -12.78 -5.89
C ILE A 138 7.57 -12.06 -7.05
N LEU A 139 8.20 -10.90 -6.83
CA LEU A 139 8.94 -10.19 -7.88
C LEU A 139 10.07 -11.04 -8.45
N GLY A 140 10.79 -11.76 -7.60
CA GLY A 140 11.85 -12.66 -8.04
C GLY A 140 11.36 -13.91 -8.75
N SER A 141 10.12 -14.38 -8.52
CA SER A 141 9.68 -15.71 -8.93
C SER A 141 8.66 -15.71 -10.06
N CYS A 142 7.80 -14.70 -10.16
CA CYS A 142 6.61 -14.69 -11.02
C CYS A 142 6.68 -13.59 -12.09
N LYS A 143 5.99 -13.80 -13.20
CA LYS A 143 5.81 -12.81 -14.30
C LYS A 143 4.35 -12.45 -14.55
N THR A 144 3.39 -13.26 -14.08
CA THR A 144 1.95 -13.05 -14.28
C THR A 144 1.18 -13.22 -12.97
N VAL A 145 -0.01 -12.64 -12.91
CA VAL A 145 -0.90 -12.80 -11.76
C VAL A 145 -1.36 -14.26 -11.55
N ASP A 146 -1.43 -15.07 -12.61
CA ASP A 146 -1.74 -16.49 -12.46
C ASP A 146 -0.58 -17.26 -11.83
N GLU A 147 0.66 -16.96 -12.20
CA GLU A 147 1.84 -17.54 -11.53
C GLU A 147 1.87 -17.16 -10.04
N VAL A 148 1.48 -15.93 -9.69
CA VAL A 148 1.35 -15.51 -8.28
C VAL A 148 0.35 -16.39 -7.54
N LYS A 149 -0.88 -16.58 -8.09
CA LYS A 149 -1.89 -17.42 -7.45
C LYS A 149 -1.40 -18.84 -7.20
N GLU A 150 -0.72 -19.44 -8.20
CA GLU A 150 -0.19 -20.81 -8.07
C GLU A 150 1.01 -20.89 -7.11
N SER A 151 1.79 -19.84 -6.98
CA SER A 151 2.92 -19.78 -6.05
C SER A 151 2.47 -19.67 -4.61
N ILE A 152 1.51 -18.79 -4.31
CA ILE A 152 0.96 -18.60 -2.95
C ILE A 152 0.36 -19.87 -2.36
N LYS A 153 -0.24 -20.74 -3.20
CA LYS A 153 -0.81 -22.03 -2.73
C LYS A 153 0.23 -22.99 -2.14
N LYS A 154 1.52 -22.73 -2.36
CA LYS A 154 2.62 -23.63 -1.99
C LYS A 154 3.39 -23.19 -0.76
N VAL A 155 2.99 -22.09 -0.14
CA VAL A 155 3.71 -21.48 0.98
C VAL A 155 2.78 -21.11 2.11
N HIS A 156 3.34 -20.97 3.30
CA HIS A 156 2.70 -20.45 4.50
C HIS A 156 3.18 -19.02 4.72
N VAL A 157 2.28 -18.05 4.58
CA VAL A 157 2.59 -16.66 4.90
C VAL A 157 2.46 -16.45 6.39
N ILE A 158 3.53 -15.99 7.02
CA ILE A 158 3.63 -15.82 8.47
C ILE A 158 3.99 -14.39 8.84
N GLY A 159 3.45 -13.89 9.94
CA GLY A 159 3.89 -12.64 10.54
C GLY A 159 5.17 -12.84 11.34
N ILE A 160 6.16 -11.97 11.16
CA ILE A 160 7.43 -12.07 11.85
C ILE A 160 7.49 -11.29 13.15
N ASP A 161 6.72 -10.23 13.28
CA ASP A 161 6.61 -9.41 14.49
C ASP A 161 5.17 -9.43 15.00
N PRO A 162 4.90 -10.00 16.19
CA PRO A 162 3.54 -10.04 16.75
C PRO A 162 2.96 -8.67 17.08
N ARG A 163 3.79 -7.61 17.13
CA ARG A 163 3.36 -6.22 17.33
C ARG A 163 2.92 -5.57 16.02
N ALA A 164 3.47 -6.04 14.89
CA ALA A 164 3.03 -5.61 13.57
C ALA A 164 1.66 -6.20 13.27
N SER A 165 0.80 -5.41 12.65
CA SER A 165 -0.46 -5.91 12.11
C SER A 165 -0.24 -6.60 10.76
N THR A 166 -1.30 -7.24 10.26
CA THR A 166 -1.25 -7.92 8.97
C THR A 166 -1.18 -6.94 7.79
N ALA A 167 -0.75 -7.46 6.66
CA ALA A 167 -0.78 -6.80 5.36
C ALA A 167 -1.72 -7.52 4.38
N HIS A 168 -2.07 -6.85 3.29
CA HIS A 168 -2.61 -7.43 2.09
C HIS A 168 -1.81 -6.93 0.88
N TRP A 169 -1.92 -7.61 -0.25
CA TRP A 169 -1.01 -7.37 -1.37
C TRP A 169 -1.76 -7.16 -2.67
N ARG A 170 -1.26 -6.21 -3.47
CA ARG A 170 -1.66 -6.02 -4.86
C ARG A 170 -0.61 -6.61 -5.77
N PHE A 171 -1.04 -7.38 -6.77
CA PHE A 171 -0.20 -7.85 -7.86
C PHE A 171 -0.83 -7.46 -9.19
N ALA A 172 -0.01 -6.96 -10.11
CA ALA A 172 -0.46 -6.55 -11.44
C ALA A 172 0.58 -6.94 -12.49
N ASP A 173 0.13 -7.35 -13.67
CA ASP A 173 1.02 -7.69 -14.78
C ASP A 173 0.81 -6.80 -16.01
N THR A 174 1.63 -7.02 -17.04
CA THR A 174 1.63 -6.20 -18.27
C THR A 174 0.33 -6.24 -19.07
N THR A 175 -0.56 -7.20 -18.80
CA THR A 175 -1.89 -7.25 -19.43
C THR A 175 -2.86 -6.22 -18.80
N GLY A 176 -2.44 -5.60 -17.70
CA GLY A 176 -3.27 -4.72 -16.90
C GLY A 176 -4.25 -5.46 -15.98
N ARG A 177 -4.13 -6.78 -15.88
CA ARG A 177 -4.87 -7.58 -14.90
C ARG A 177 -4.26 -7.41 -13.52
N GLN A 178 -5.12 -7.31 -12.52
CA GLN A 178 -4.73 -7.11 -11.12
C GLN A 178 -5.49 -8.04 -10.21
N ILE A 179 -4.79 -8.51 -9.19
CA ILE A 179 -5.38 -9.26 -8.08
C ILE A 179 -4.96 -8.64 -6.75
N VAL A 180 -5.81 -8.80 -5.76
CA VAL A 180 -5.51 -8.55 -4.35
C VAL A 180 -5.51 -9.87 -3.61
N LEU A 181 -4.48 -10.09 -2.80
CA LEU A 181 -4.39 -11.19 -1.85
C LEU A 181 -4.65 -10.66 -0.45
N GLU A 182 -5.64 -11.23 0.20
CA GLU A 182 -5.91 -11.05 1.63
C GLU A 182 -5.84 -12.41 2.33
N ILE A 183 -5.23 -12.45 3.51
CA ILE A 183 -5.21 -13.68 4.32
C ILE A 183 -6.17 -13.46 5.49
N ILE A 184 -7.33 -14.08 5.39
CA ILE A 184 -8.44 -13.94 6.34
C ILE A 184 -8.75 -15.31 6.94
N ASN A 185 -8.82 -15.38 8.27
CA ASN A 185 -9.00 -16.64 8.98
C ASN A 185 -8.00 -17.72 8.54
N GLU A 186 -6.73 -17.32 8.40
CA GLU A 186 -5.61 -18.21 8.05
C GLU A 186 -5.69 -18.78 6.62
N LYS A 187 -6.53 -18.20 5.75
CA LYS A 187 -6.71 -18.65 4.37
C LYS A 187 -6.42 -17.55 3.37
N PRO A 188 -5.64 -17.81 2.32
CA PRO A 188 -5.44 -16.88 1.24
C PRO A 188 -6.71 -16.72 0.40
N ILE A 189 -7.18 -15.49 0.25
CA ILE A 189 -8.33 -15.10 -0.57
C ILE A 189 -7.82 -14.19 -1.67
N PHE A 190 -8.16 -14.51 -2.92
CA PHE A 190 -7.80 -13.71 -4.08
C PHE A 190 -9.02 -12.99 -4.65
N TYR A 191 -8.89 -11.69 -4.82
CA TYR A 191 -9.89 -10.87 -5.50
C TYR A 191 -9.35 -10.39 -6.84
N GLU A 192 -10.13 -10.53 -7.92
CA GLU A 192 -9.85 -9.84 -9.17
C GLU A 192 -10.19 -8.35 -9.00
N ASN A 193 -9.16 -7.52 -8.96
CA ASN A 193 -9.33 -6.08 -8.74
C ASN A 193 -9.57 -5.35 -10.06
N LYS A 194 -10.78 -5.42 -10.59
CA LYS A 194 -11.17 -4.78 -11.86
C LYS A 194 -11.16 -3.25 -11.76
N LEU A 195 -11.47 -2.72 -10.58
CA LEU A 195 -11.46 -1.28 -10.34
C LEU A 195 -10.05 -0.71 -10.27
N GLY A 196 -9.09 -1.49 -9.74
CA GLY A 196 -7.70 -1.07 -9.63
C GLY A 196 -7.40 -0.15 -8.45
N VAL A 197 -8.31 -0.02 -7.50
CA VAL A 197 -8.12 0.73 -6.24
C VAL A 197 -7.84 -0.24 -5.10
N LEU A 198 -6.93 0.14 -4.22
CA LEU A 198 -6.69 -0.55 -2.95
C LEU A 198 -6.30 0.48 -1.89
N THR A 199 -6.86 0.36 -0.68
CA THR A 199 -6.46 1.17 0.47
C THR A 199 -6.01 0.23 1.61
N ASN A 200 -6.66 0.29 2.74
CA ASN A 200 -6.40 -0.55 3.90
C ASN A 200 -7.69 -1.29 4.31
N SER A 201 -7.83 -1.61 5.58
CA SER A 201 -9.06 -2.22 6.11
C SER A 201 -10.29 -1.33 5.92
N PRO A 202 -11.49 -1.91 5.75
CA PRO A 202 -11.82 -3.34 5.68
C PRO A 202 -11.36 -4.04 4.39
N SER A 203 -11.77 -5.32 4.22
CA SER A 203 -11.45 -6.14 3.04
C SER A 203 -11.97 -5.54 1.73
N LEU A 204 -11.35 -5.95 0.61
CA LEU A 204 -11.67 -5.38 -0.71
C LEU A 204 -13.15 -5.59 -1.10
N ASP A 205 -13.73 -6.73 -0.79
CA ASP A 205 -15.14 -7.02 -1.06
C ASP A 205 -16.08 -6.09 -0.28
N TRP A 206 -15.75 -5.79 0.97
CA TRP A 206 -16.48 -4.80 1.76
C TRP A 206 -16.36 -3.40 1.13
N GLN A 207 -15.14 -2.99 0.73
CA GLN A 207 -14.90 -1.70 0.09
C GLN A 207 -15.73 -1.57 -1.20
N MET A 208 -15.77 -2.63 -2.02
CA MET A 208 -16.57 -2.68 -3.25
C MET A 208 -18.07 -2.60 -2.95
N THR A 209 -18.53 -3.27 -1.89
CA THR A 209 -19.94 -3.19 -1.45
C THR A 209 -20.28 -1.78 -0.97
N ASN A 210 -19.39 -1.14 -0.23
CA ASN A 210 -19.59 0.23 0.26
C ASN A 210 -19.74 1.26 -0.86
N LEU A 211 -19.15 1.04 -2.03
CA LEU A 211 -19.30 1.94 -3.18
C LEU A 211 -20.77 2.12 -3.60
N ASN A 212 -21.64 1.14 -3.33
CA ASN A 212 -23.07 1.26 -3.66
C ASN A 212 -23.77 2.42 -2.91
N ASN A 213 -23.23 2.85 -1.75
CA ASN A 213 -23.75 4.02 -1.03
C ASN A 213 -23.50 5.34 -1.77
N TYR A 214 -22.65 5.33 -2.81
CA TYR A 214 -22.20 6.50 -3.56
C TYR A 214 -22.65 6.48 -5.02
N VAL A 215 -23.65 5.67 -5.35
CA VAL A 215 -24.20 5.54 -6.73
C VAL A 215 -24.76 6.87 -7.26
N ASN A 216 -25.07 7.82 -6.38
CA ASN A 216 -25.52 9.16 -6.73
C ASN A 216 -24.40 10.10 -7.20
N LEU A 217 -23.14 9.76 -6.98
CA LEU A 217 -22.01 10.58 -7.42
C LEU A 217 -21.83 10.40 -8.94
N ILE A 218 -21.78 11.51 -9.65
CA ILE A 218 -21.60 11.56 -11.10
C ILE A 218 -20.44 12.48 -11.49
N PRO A 219 -19.72 12.20 -12.58
CA PRO A 219 -18.69 13.12 -13.06
C PRO A 219 -19.33 14.43 -13.58
N GLY A 220 -18.62 15.54 -13.39
CA GLY A 220 -19.04 16.83 -13.93
C GLY A 220 -20.03 17.57 -13.05
N MET A 221 -21.06 18.14 -13.68
CA MET A 221 -22.03 19.01 -13.03
C MET A 221 -23.32 18.26 -12.73
N ALA A 222 -23.84 18.38 -11.50
CA ALA A 222 -25.15 17.87 -11.15
C ALA A 222 -26.27 18.59 -11.95
N PRO A 223 -27.25 17.87 -12.46
CA PRO A 223 -28.36 18.49 -13.20
C PRO A 223 -29.19 19.40 -12.29
N SER A 224 -29.78 20.44 -12.89
CA SER A 224 -30.74 21.30 -12.19
C SER A 224 -31.99 20.53 -11.83
N GLN A 225 -32.61 20.86 -10.70
CA GLN A 225 -33.84 20.26 -10.19
C GLN A 225 -34.91 21.30 -9.97
N GLN A 226 -36.19 20.89 -10.08
CA GLN A 226 -37.32 21.68 -9.68
C GLN A 226 -37.87 21.15 -8.36
N LEU A 227 -38.02 22.03 -7.39
CA LEU A 227 -38.57 21.71 -6.08
C LEU A 227 -39.67 22.73 -5.74
N ASP A 228 -40.91 22.30 -5.84
CA ASP A 228 -42.12 23.10 -5.52
C ASP A 228 -42.06 24.54 -6.10
N GLY A 229 -41.73 24.64 -7.39
CA GLY A 229 -41.63 25.94 -8.10
C GLY A 229 -40.28 26.65 -7.94
N VAL A 230 -39.35 26.12 -7.17
CA VAL A 230 -37.99 26.66 -7.01
C VAL A 230 -37.02 25.87 -7.89
N THR A 231 -36.26 26.59 -8.72
CA THR A 231 -35.19 25.98 -9.52
C THR A 231 -33.89 25.90 -8.69
N LEU A 232 -33.41 24.67 -8.46
CA LEU A 232 -32.12 24.43 -7.87
C LEU A 232 -31.07 24.26 -8.96
N THR A 233 -30.01 25.05 -8.91
CA THR A 233 -28.93 25.04 -9.90
C THR A 233 -27.60 24.73 -9.17
N SER A 234 -26.81 23.86 -9.75
CA SER A 234 -25.51 23.51 -9.16
C SER A 234 -24.50 24.65 -9.23
N PHE A 235 -23.53 24.68 -8.30
CA PHE A 235 -22.47 25.71 -8.24
C PHE A 235 -21.29 25.44 -9.19
N GLY A 236 -21.49 24.69 -10.27
CA GLY A 236 -20.50 24.51 -11.32
C GLY A 236 -19.97 23.09 -11.48
N ASN A 237 -18.91 22.96 -12.29
CA ASN A 237 -18.26 21.67 -12.57
C ASN A 237 -17.69 21.06 -11.27
N GLY A 238 -17.86 19.73 -11.14
CA GLY A 238 -17.49 19.01 -9.92
C GLY A 238 -18.62 18.88 -8.90
N SER A 239 -19.72 19.60 -9.05
CA SER A 239 -20.90 19.48 -8.16
C SER A 239 -21.51 18.08 -8.14
N GLY A 240 -21.27 17.26 -9.17
CA GLY A 240 -21.66 15.86 -9.19
C GLY A 240 -20.92 14.99 -8.15
N PHE A 241 -19.83 15.50 -7.58
CA PHE A 241 -19.10 14.87 -6.47
C PHE A 241 -19.44 15.47 -5.10
N LEU A 242 -20.50 16.25 -5.02
CA LEU A 242 -20.97 16.75 -3.72
C LEU A 242 -21.25 15.57 -2.79
N SER A 243 -20.71 15.64 -1.56
CA SER A 243 -20.75 14.59 -0.54
C SER A 243 -19.80 13.41 -0.78
N ILE A 244 -18.84 13.50 -1.73
CA ILE A 244 -17.73 12.55 -1.74
C ILE A 244 -16.98 12.66 -0.41
N PRO A 245 -16.66 11.52 0.26
CA PRO A 245 -16.05 11.60 1.58
C PRO A 245 -14.63 12.21 1.53
N GLY A 246 -14.38 13.21 2.36
CA GLY A 246 -13.12 13.97 2.38
C GLY A 246 -12.13 13.58 3.47
N ASP A 247 -12.55 12.74 4.44
CA ASP A 247 -11.69 12.32 5.54
C ASP A 247 -10.61 11.33 5.10
N ILE A 248 -9.66 11.06 6.00
CA ILE A 248 -8.47 10.27 5.71
C ILE A 248 -8.63 8.78 6.04
N THR A 249 -9.79 8.31 6.45
CA THR A 249 -10.03 6.88 6.72
C THR A 249 -9.91 6.03 5.46
N PRO A 250 -9.53 4.76 5.57
CA PRO A 250 -9.41 3.88 4.40
C PRO A 250 -10.67 3.78 3.54
N PRO A 251 -11.90 3.64 4.09
CA PRO A 251 -13.11 3.62 3.28
C PRO A 251 -13.34 4.91 2.49
N SER A 252 -13.12 6.06 3.12
CA SER A 252 -13.28 7.36 2.47
C SER A 252 -12.26 7.58 1.36
N ARG A 253 -11.00 7.19 1.60
CA ARG A 253 -9.95 7.23 0.58
C ARG A 253 -10.25 6.28 -0.57
N PHE A 254 -10.80 5.08 -0.29
CA PHE A 254 -11.19 4.12 -1.34
C PHE A 254 -12.26 4.71 -2.27
N VAL A 255 -13.32 5.28 -1.71
CA VAL A 255 -14.39 5.92 -2.49
C VAL A 255 -13.84 7.05 -3.35
N ARG A 256 -13.08 7.96 -2.74
CA ARG A 256 -12.50 9.12 -3.44
C ARG A 256 -11.54 8.69 -4.56
N ALA A 257 -10.68 7.70 -4.31
CA ALA A 257 -9.77 7.14 -5.30
C ALA A 257 -10.52 6.48 -6.47
N ALA A 258 -11.58 5.73 -6.18
CA ALA A 258 -12.40 5.07 -7.18
C ALA A 258 -13.02 6.09 -8.15
N PHE A 259 -13.64 7.14 -7.63
CA PHE A 259 -14.26 8.17 -8.48
C PHE A 259 -13.21 9.01 -9.22
N TYR A 260 -12.13 9.43 -8.58
CA TYR A 260 -11.11 10.26 -9.23
C TYR A 260 -10.41 9.52 -10.38
N GLN A 261 -10.01 8.26 -10.18
CA GLN A 261 -9.40 7.51 -11.27
C GLN A 261 -10.38 7.15 -12.40
N ALA A 262 -11.63 6.77 -12.05
CA ALA A 262 -12.61 6.35 -13.04
C ALA A 262 -13.09 7.50 -13.95
N THR A 263 -13.05 8.74 -13.45
CA THR A 263 -13.44 9.93 -14.19
C THR A 263 -12.29 10.67 -14.84
N ALA A 264 -11.04 10.29 -14.50
CA ALA A 264 -9.85 10.87 -15.11
C ALA A 264 -9.79 10.55 -16.62
N PRO A 265 -9.54 11.53 -17.49
CA PRO A 265 -9.44 11.29 -18.93
C PRO A 265 -8.23 10.39 -19.21
N ARG A 266 -8.40 9.41 -20.09
CA ARG A 266 -7.27 8.58 -20.56
C ARG A 266 -6.26 9.44 -21.29
N GLN A 267 -5.03 9.39 -20.83
CA GLN A 267 -3.91 10.06 -21.45
C GLN A 267 -3.42 9.29 -22.70
N GLU A 268 -2.71 9.97 -23.59
CA GLU A 268 -2.18 9.35 -24.82
C GLU A 268 -1.07 8.34 -24.50
N THR A 269 -0.19 8.65 -23.52
CA THR A 269 0.99 7.85 -23.21
C THR A 269 1.05 7.44 -21.73
N GLY A 270 1.82 6.38 -21.45
CA GLY A 270 2.12 5.96 -20.09
C GLY A 270 2.75 7.08 -19.27
N GLN A 271 3.68 7.85 -19.83
CA GLN A 271 4.32 8.97 -19.13
C GLN A 271 3.34 10.05 -18.69
N GLN A 272 2.39 10.41 -19.55
CA GLN A 272 1.32 11.36 -19.21
C GLN A 272 0.41 10.79 -18.12
N SER A 273 0.11 9.50 -18.18
CA SER A 273 -0.65 8.80 -17.13
C SER A 273 0.09 8.76 -15.80
N VAL A 274 1.41 8.63 -15.79
CA VAL A 274 2.23 8.74 -14.59
C VAL A 274 2.04 10.11 -13.94
N ILE A 275 2.14 11.20 -14.68
CA ILE A 275 1.92 12.56 -14.15
C ILE A 275 0.50 12.68 -13.58
N GLN A 276 -0.50 12.17 -14.30
CA GLN A 276 -1.89 12.16 -13.82
C GLN A 276 -2.06 11.35 -12.54
N CYS A 277 -1.36 10.22 -12.38
CA CYS A 277 -1.35 9.47 -11.12
C CYS A 277 -0.87 10.33 -9.96
N PHE A 278 0.24 11.05 -10.11
CA PHE A 278 0.74 11.95 -9.07
C PHE A 278 -0.24 13.08 -8.75
N GLN A 279 -0.90 13.65 -9.77
CA GLN A 279 -1.93 14.69 -9.58
C GLN A 279 -3.13 14.17 -8.79
N ILE A 280 -3.62 12.96 -9.11
CA ILE A 280 -4.70 12.32 -8.34
C ILE A 280 -4.23 12.05 -6.92
N LEU A 281 -3.05 11.45 -6.74
CA LEU A 281 -2.54 11.06 -5.43
C LEU A 281 -2.17 12.23 -4.53
N ASN A 282 -2.00 13.46 -5.05
CA ASN A 282 -1.90 14.67 -4.24
C ASN A 282 -3.11 14.87 -3.31
N ASN A 283 -4.28 14.34 -3.69
CA ASN A 283 -5.49 14.41 -2.86
C ASN A 283 -5.49 13.38 -1.71
N PHE A 284 -4.46 12.58 -1.62
CA PHE A 284 -4.28 11.54 -0.60
C PHE A 284 -3.02 11.76 0.23
N ASP A 285 -2.25 12.81 -0.05
CA ASP A 285 -1.14 13.23 0.79
C ASP A 285 -1.67 13.65 2.16
N ILE A 286 -1.19 13.00 3.21
CA ILE A 286 -1.60 13.28 4.58
C ILE A 286 -0.62 14.29 5.18
N PRO A 287 -1.08 15.50 5.54
CA PRO A 287 -0.23 16.50 6.19
C PRO A 287 0.33 15.98 7.52
N ILE A 288 1.55 16.37 7.82
CA ILE A 288 2.27 15.95 9.04
C ILE A 288 1.41 16.21 10.28
N GLY A 289 1.18 15.16 11.06
CA GLY A 289 0.53 15.23 12.37
C GLY A 289 -0.99 15.36 12.38
N ILE A 290 -1.66 15.55 11.24
CA ILE A 290 -3.12 15.80 11.20
C ILE A 290 -3.95 14.60 11.70
N GLU A 291 -3.36 13.42 11.75
CA GLU A 291 -4.01 12.19 12.18
C GLU A 291 -4.03 12.00 13.70
N PHE A 292 -3.28 12.82 14.42
CA PHE A 292 -3.11 12.70 15.87
C PHE A 292 -3.80 13.85 16.59
N ALA A 293 -4.31 13.56 17.79
CA ALA A 293 -4.63 14.63 18.72
C ALA A 293 -3.34 15.41 19.09
N PRO A 294 -3.42 16.71 19.37
CA PRO A 294 -2.23 17.55 19.58
C PRO A 294 -1.28 17.04 20.67
N ASP A 295 -1.81 16.36 21.69
CA ASP A 295 -1.08 15.76 22.82
C ASP A 295 -0.57 14.33 22.55
N GLN A 296 -0.90 13.76 21.38
CA GLN A 296 -0.57 12.39 21.00
C GLN A 296 0.32 12.31 19.75
N THR A 297 0.71 13.45 19.19
CA THR A 297 1.59 13.50 18.03
C THR A 297 2.95 12.90 18.37
N PRO A 298 3.46 11.92 17.62
CA PRO A 298 4.81 11.38 17.83
C PRO A 298 5.88 12.47 17.75
N VAL A 299 6.88 12.36 18.63
CA VAL A 299 7.91 13.41 18.76
C VAL A 299 8.86 13.43 17.56
N ASP A 300 9.25 12.26 17.07
CA ASP A 300 10.33 12.16 16.08
C ASP A 300 9.84 12.40 14.64
N ILE A 301 8.85 11.63 14.19
CA ILE A 301 8.27 11.80 12.85
C ILE A 301 6.76 11.68 12.95
N PRO A 302 6.06 12.80 12.85
CA PRO A 302 4.61 12.82 12.77
C PRO A 302 4.15 12.02 11.53
N SER A 303 2.93 11.48 11.58
CA SER A 303 2.34 10.83 10.43
C SER A 303 2.36 11.72 9.21
N ALA A 304 2.80 11.17 8.10
CA ALA A 304 2.87 11.84 6.81
C ALA A 304 2.90 10.82 5.68
N THR A 305 2.55 11.26 4.48
CA THR A 305 2.85 10.52 3.26
C THR A 305 4.37 10.53 3.05
N GLN A 306 5.01 9.39 3.32
CA GLN A 306 6.47 9.26 3.25
C GLN A 306 6.98 9.31 1.81
N TRP A 307 6.28 8.60 0.91
CA TRP A 307 6.54 8.66 -0.52
C TRP A 307 5.31 8.27 -1.35
N THR A 308 5.32 8.71 -2.59
CA THR A 308 4.37 8.34 -3.64
C THR A 308 5.12 7.71 -4.79
N SER A 309 4.62 6.59 -5.32
CA SER A 309 5.19 5.92 -6.49
C SER A 309 4.16 5.71 -7.58
N ALA A 310 4.66 5.61 -8.83
CA ALA A 310 3.90 5.21 -10.00
C ALA A 310 4.76 4.27 -10.87
N THR A 311 4.23 3.11 -11.18
CA THR A 311 4.94 2.03 -11.89
C THR A 311 4.31 1.79 -13.25
N ASP A 312 5.06 2.07 -14.30
CA ASP A 312 4.70 1.73 -15.68
C ASP A 312 5.21 0.32 -15.99
N MET A 313 4.31 -0.65 -15.93
CA MET A 313 4.64 -2.06 -16.10
C MET A 313 5.07 -2.39 -17.53
N MET A 314 4.49 -1.76 -18.54
CA MET A 314 4.82 -1.99 -19.95
C MET A 314 6.21 -1.44 -20.30
N ASN A 315 6.50 -0.23 -19.83
CA ASN A 315 7.77 0.45 -20.10
C ASN A 315 8.87 0.10 -19.10
N ARG A 316 8.58 -0.70 -18.05
CA ARG A 316 9.54 -1.13 -17.02
C ARG A 316 10.16 0.05 -16.28
N MET A 317 9.33 0.97 -15.81
CA MET A 317 9.78 2.18 -15.14
C MET A 317 9.08 2.36 -13.80
N ILE A 318 9.84 2.71 -12.77
CA ILE A 318 9.32 3.13 -11.47
C ILE A 318 9.60 4.61 -11.31
N TYR A 319 8.56 5.39 -11.03
CA TYR A 319 8.64 6.79 -10.69
C TYR A 319 8.30 6.97 -9.21
N TYR A 320 8.97 7.91 -8.55
CA TYR A 320 8.69 8.18 -7.14
C TYR A 320 9.05 9.62 -6.76
N ARG A 321 8.43 10.11 -5.72
CA ARG A 321 8.79 11.31 -4.96
C ARG A 321 8.64 10.99 -3.47
N THR A 322 9.24 11.77 -2.60
CA THR A 322 9.21 11.57 -1.16
C THR A 322 8.73 12.81 -0.43
N MET A 323 8.50 12.70 0.87
CA MET A 323 8.22 13.85 1.73
C MET A 323 9.40 14.85 1.81
N TYR A 324 10.62 14.40 1.50
CA TYR A 324 11.83 15.21 1.53
C TYR A 324 12.22 15.80 0.18
N ASP A 325 11.68 15.26 -0.92
CA ASP A 325 11.93 15.78 -2.27
C ASP A 325 10.69 15.54 -3.15
N SER A 326 10.02 16.63 -3.49
CA SER A 326 8.80 16.62 -4.32
C SER A 326 9.09 16.38 -5.81
N ALA A 327 10.36 16.41 -6.25
CA ALA A 327 10.72 16.12 -7.64
C ALA A 327 10.44 14.64 -7.96
N ILE A 328 9.79 14.39 -9.09
CA ILE A 328 9.52 13.02 -9.56
C ILE A 328 10.81 12.46 -10.14
N ARG A 329 11.35 11.44 -9.51
CA ARG A 329 12.52 10.67 -9.92
C ARG A 329 12.10 9.39 -10.60
N CYS A 330 12.98 8.80 -11.42
CA CYS A 330 12.66 7.62 -12.21
C CYS A 330 13.81 6.62 -12.20
N ILE A 331 13.43 5.33 -12.10
CA ILE A 331 14.32 4.19 -12.28
C ILE A 331 13.85 3.42 -13.52
N ASP A 332 14.71 3.36 -14.54
CA ASP A 332 14.44 2.64 -15.80
C ASP A 332 15.09 1.25 -15.76
N LEU A 333 14.28 0.21 -15.54
CA LEU A 333 14.76 -1.17 -15.43
C LEU A 333 15.40 -1.66 -16.75
N ARG A 334 15.04 -1.09 -17.90
CA ARG A 334 15.62 -1.48 -19.21
C ARG A 334 17.10 -1.12 -19.34
N LYS A 335 17.58 -0.17 -18.51
CA LYS A 335 18.98 0.23 -18.43
C LYS A 335 19.81 -0.67 -17.51
N ILE A 336 19.19 -1.63 -16.83
CA ILE A 336 19.84 -2.50 -15.86
C ILE A 336 20.03 -3.89 -16.47
N ASN A 337 21.26 -4.34 -16.52
CA ASN A 337 21.56 -5.71 -16.92
C ASN A 337 21.49 -6.65 -15.69
N PHE A 338 20.31 -7.18 -15.42
CA PHE A 338 20.05 -8.02 -14.25
C PHE A 338 20.84 -9.34 -14.21
N ALA A 339 21.44 -9.76 -15.32
CA ALA A 339 22.35 -10.91 -15.34
C ALA A 339 23.79 -10.57 -14.89
N ARG A 340 24.13 -9.27 -14.78
CA ARG A 340 25.50 -8.83 -14.46
C ARG A 340 25.58 -7.85 -13.29
N VAL A 341 24.51 -7.11 -13.01
CA VAL A 341 24.48 -6.17 -11.88
C VAL A 341 24.68 -6.96 -10.57
N LYS A 342 25.33 -6.34 -9.61
CA LYS A 342 25.39 -6.87 -8.25
C LYS A 342 24.20 -6.36 -7.46
N TYR A 343 23.81 -7.07 -6.42
CA TYR A 343 22.88 -6.58 -5.42
C TYR A 343 23.39 -5.26 -4.85
N GLN A 344 22.53 -4.26 -4.81
CA GLN A 344 22.86 -2.94 -4.28
C GLN A 344 21.62 -2.24 -3.75
N THR A 345 21.82 -1.33 -2.84
CA THR A 345 20.78 -0.50 -2.23
C THR A 345 21.19 0.95 -2.29
N GLU A 346 20.22 1.83 -2.45
CA GLU A 346 20.40 3.28 -2.40
C GLU A 346 19.23 3.92 -1.65
N PRO A 347 19.47 4.86 -0.73
CA PRO A 347 18.40 5.59 -0.07
C PRO A 347 17.56 6.35 -1.09
N LEU A 348 16.26 6.47 -0.86
CA LEU A 348 15.40 7.27 -1.73
C LEU A 348 15.80 8.75 -1.69
N ASP A 349 16.27 9.23 -0.55
CA ASP A 349 16.74 10.59 -0.35
C ASP A 349 18.15 10.58 0.24
N LYS A 350 19.03 11.42 -0.30
CA LYS A 350 20.38 11.64 0.26
C LYS A 350 20.35 12.60 1.45
N VAL A 351 19.34 13.45 1.51
CA VAL A 351 19.14 14.45 2.56
C VAL A 351 17.68 14.45 2.95
N ASN A 352 17.40 14.33 4.23
CA ASN A 352 16.04 14.33 4.76
C ASN A 352 15.54 15.77 5.00
N GLN A 353 15.56 16.57 3.97
CA GLN A 353 15.10 17.97 4.00
C GLN A 353 14.61 18.38 2.61
N GLN A 354 13.45 19.06 2.54
CA GLN A 354 12.97 19.66 1.30
C GLN A 354 13.97 20.71 0.80
N PRO A 355 14.34 20.68 -0.49
CA PRO A 355 15.07 21.78 -1.10
C PRO A 355 14.14 23.00 -1.16
N ILE A 356 14.58 24.09 -0.57
CA ILE A 356 13.86 25.39 -0.55
C ILE A 356 14.65 26.36 -1.40
#